data_91eed60c92bee7c708269485283a6242
#
_entry.id   91eed60c92bee7c708269485283a6242
#
_cell.length_a   1.000
_cell.length_b   1.000
_cell.length_c   1.000
_cell.angle_alpha   90.00
_cell.angle_beta   90.00
_cell.angle_gamma   90.00
#
_symmetry.space_group_name_H-M   'P 1'
#
loop_
_entity.id
_entity.type
_entity.pdbx_description
1 polymer ?
#
loop_
_entity_poly.entity_id
_entity_poly.type
_entity_poly.pdbx_seq_one_letter_code
_entity_poly.pdbx_strand_id
1 'polypeptide(L)'
;MRISPLVFRVLYRIRKVYWRIARPTTYGVKALIIRSVDADRVLLVRHSYGDQSLWSLPGGGYKPAQETPEQAARRECIEELGVELEPSALVLEEHLTTSEGKQGHLKIVRLHAISDELAPNGEISEARWTAVDLSDLPGNPAVSKWVHSALKAHAQGQYRSGT
;
A
#
# COMPACT_ATOMS: atom_id res chain seq x y z
N MET A 1 -1.04 24.64 13.11
CA MET A 1 -2.39 25.15 12.76
C MET A 1 -3.25 23.95 12.41
N ARG A 2 -4.19 23.54 13.28
CA ARG A 2 -5.06 22.36 13.04
C ARG A 2 -6.15 22.77 12.04
N ILE A 3 -6.13 22.19 10.85
CA ILE A 3 -7.16 22.39 9.84
C ILE A 3 -8.47 21.76 10.35
N SER A 4 -9.57 22.50 10.32
CA SER A 4 -10.88 22.03 10.77
C SER A 4 -11.36 20.83 9.94
N PRO A 5 -12.00 19.81 10.55
CA PRO A 5 -12.60 18.68 9.83
C PRO A 5 -13.58 19.08 8.72
N LEU A 6 -14.25 20.23 8.90
CA LEU A 6 -15.16 20.78 7.91
C LEU A 6 -14.42 21.21 6.63
N VAL A 7 -13.26 21.86 6.78
CA VAL A 7 -12.41 22.27 5.65
C VAL A 7 -11.94 21.06 4.86
N PHE A 8 -11.53 19.98 5.54
CA PHE A 8 -11.17 18.72 4.91
C PHE A 8 -12.31 18.12 4.08
N ARG A 9 -13.55 18.13 4.62
CA ARG A 9 -14.74 17.61 3.91
C ARG A 9 -15.06 18.44 2.66
N VAL A 10 -14.94 19.75 2.75
CA VAL A 10 -15.19 20.66 1.62
C VAL A 10 -14.13 20.49 0.54
N LEU A 11 -12.85 20.49 0.91
CA LEU A 11 -11.74 20.25 -0.01
C LEU A 11 -11.84 18.88 -0.69
N TYR A 12 -12.23 17.85 0.05
CA TYR A 12 -12.45 16.51 -0.50
C TYR A 12 -13.58 16.49 -1.53
N ARG A 13 -14.71 17.20 -1.28
CA ARG A 13 -15.82 17.32 -2.25
C ARG A 13 -15.40 18.07 -3.51
N ILE A 14 -14.71 19.20 -3.38
CA ILE A 14 -14.19 19.99 -4.51
C ILE A 14 -13.23 19.14 -5.34
N ARG A 15 -12.30 18.42 -4.69
CA ARG A 15 -11.37 17.50 -5.33
C ARG A 15 -12.10 16.39 -6.10
N LYS A 16 -13.19 15.84 -5.53
CA LYS A 16 -14.02 14.80 -6.16
C LYS A 16 -14.73 15.28 -7.41
N VAL A 17 -15.27 16.51 -7.40
CA VAL A 17 -15.89 17.16 -8.56
C VAL A 17 -14.86 17.46 -9.65
N TYR A 18 -13.70 18.01 -9.28
CA TYR A 18 -12.58 18.25 -10.19
C TYR A 18 -12.15 16.97 -10.89
N TRP A 19 -11.98 15.85 -10.16
CA TRP A 19 -11.58 14.57 -10.75
C TRP A 19 -12.61 13.98 -11.71
N ARG A 20 -13.90 14.25 -11.45
CA ARG A 20 -14.98 13.80 -12.32
C ARG A 20 -15.00 14.53 -13.67
N ILE A 21 -14.54 15.78 -13.68
CA ILE A 21 -14.47 16.63 -14.87
C ILE A 21 -13.14 16.43 -15.61
N ALA A 22 -12.01 16.51 -14.90
CA ALA A 22 -10.68 16.48 -15.46
C ALA A 22 -10.20 15.07 -15.84
N ARG A 23 -10.81 14.00 -15.27
CA ARG A 23 -10.41 12.58 -15.46
C ARG A 23 -8.90 12.37 -15.43
N PRO A 24 -8.17 12.87 -14.43
CA PRO A 24 -6.72 12.81 -14.42
C PRO A 24 -6.25 11.37 -14.36
N THR A 25 -5.17 11.07 -15.07
CA THR A 25 -4.41 9.84 -14.88
C THR A 25 -3.66 9.93 -13.56
N THR A 26 -3.84 8.95 -12.69
CA THR A 26 -3.16 8.88 -11.40
C THR A 26 -2.25 7.66 -11.36
N TYR A 27 -1.13 7.79 -10.68
CA TYR A 27 -0.18 6.71 -10.49
C TYR A 27 -0.07 6.43 -8.99
N GLY A 28 -0.22 5.17 -8.64
CA GLY A 28 -0.15 4.70 -7.27
C GLY A 28 0.73 3.48 -7.13
N VAL A 29 1.28 3.29 -5.93
CA VAL A 29 2.00 2.09 -5.54
C VAL A 29 1.38 1.50 -4.29
N LYS A 30 1.46 0.17 -4.18
CA LYS A 30 1.21 -0.59 -2.97
C LYS A 30 2.42 -1.48 -2.71
N ALA A 31 2.85 -1.56 -1.46
CA ALA A 31 4.01 -2.34 -1.08
C ALA A 31 3.60 -3.63 -0.38
N LEU A 32 3.97 -4.78 -0.94
CA LEU A 32 3.99 -6.04 -0.23
C LEU A 32 5.32 -6.15 0.51
N ILE A 33 5.31 -5.85 1.80
CA ILE A 33 6.52 -5.93 2.63
C ILE A 33 6.59 -7.31 3.26
N ILE A 34 7.64 -8.06 2.91
CA ILE A 34 7.95 -9.38 3.45
C ILE A 34 9.02 -9.22 4.53
N ARG A 35 8.90 -9.97 5.62
CA ARG A 35 9.94 -10.01 6.65
C ARG A 35 11.13 -10.85 6.18
N SER A 36 12.34 -10.28 6.26
CA SER A 36 13.54 -10.95 5.72
C SER A 36 13.96 -12.21 6.50
N VAL A 37 13.60 -12.27 7.79
CA VAL A 37 14.07 -13.36 8.68
C VAL A 37 13.38 -14.70 8.39
N ASP A 38 12.10 -14.69 8.05
CA ASP A 38 11.28 -15.90 7.93
C ASP A 38 10.40 -15.95 6.68
N ALA A 39 10.36 -14.90 5.88
CA ALA A 39 9.63 -14.79 4.60
C ALA A 39 8.15 -15.28 4.61
N ASP A 40 7.64 -15.71 5.78
CA ASP A 40 6.27 -16.16 6.01
C ASP A 40 5.37 -15.07 6.64
N ARG A 41 5.92 -13.88 6.87
CA ARG A 41 5.24 -12.73 7.44
C ARG A 41 5.17 -11.57 6.45
N VAL A 42 4.00 -10.95 6.39
CA VAL A 42 3.74 -9.74 5.60
C VAL A 42 3.22 -8.63 6.49
N LEU A 43 3.53 -7.39 6.13
CA LEU A 43 3.05 -6.23 6.84
C LEU A 43 1.75 -5.71 6.23
N LEU A 44 0.70 -5.66 7.03
CA LEU A 44 -0.58 -5.04 6.69
C LEU A 44 -0.84 -3.81 7.53
N VAL A 45 -1.60 -2.88 6.99
CA VAL A 45 -1.96 -1.62 7.63
C VAL A 45 -3.46 -1.36 7.58
N ARG A 46 -3.94 -0.58 8.55
CA ARG A 46 -5.23 0.11 8.51
C ARG A 46 -4.97 1.62 8.46
N HIS A 47 -5.63 2.30 7.56
CA HIS A 47 -5.50 3.75 7.46
C HIS A 47 -6.40 4.46 8.46
N SER A 48 -6.00 5.66 8.92
CA SER A 48 -6.81 6.54 9.77
C SER A 48 -7.97 7.20 9.03
N TYR A 49 -8.08 7.01 7.71
CA TYR A 49 -9.09 7.58 6.83
C TYR A 49 -9.72 6.51 5.94
N GLY A 50 -10.88 6.83 5.35
CA GLY A 50 -11.60 5.89 4.51
C GLY A 50 -12.25 4.77 5.32
N ASP A 51 -12.17 3.53 4.85
CA ASP A 51 -12.64 2.36 5.58
C ASP A 51 -11.57 1.88 6.58
N GLN A 52 -11.73 2.31 7.82
CA GLN A 52 -10.80 1.99 8.91
C GLN A 52 -10.84 0.52 9.35
N SER A 53 -11.84 -0.26 8.89
CA SER A 53 -11.92 -1.70 9.18
C SER A 53 -11.10 -2.56 8.21
N LEU A 54 -10.70 -1.98 7.07
CA LEU A 54 -10.07 -2.68 5.97
C LEU A 54 -8.55 -2.80 6.17
N TRP A 55 -8.05 -4.03 6.24
CA TRP A 55 -6.62 -4.31 6.13
C TRP A 55 -6.14 -4.15 4.69
N SER A 56 -5.07 -3.43 4.49
CA SER A 56 -4.51 -3.13 3.17
C SER A 56 -2.99 -3.15 3.17
N LEU A 57 -2.41 -3.03 1.97
CA LEU A 57 -0.98 -2.79 1.80
C LEU A 57 -0.69 -1.30 2.00
N PRO A 58 0.43 -0.91 2.64
CA PRO A 58 0.91 0.46 2.69
C PRO A 58 1.24 0.97 1.28
N GLY A 59 1.31 2.28 1.12
CA GLY A 59 1.70 2.93 -0.13
C GLY A 59 0.82 4.11 -0.49
N GLY A 60 1.22 4.84 -1.50
CA GLY A 60 0.63 6.12 -1.88
C GLY A 60 0.71 6.45 -3.35
N GLY A 61 0.61 7.72 -3.66
CA GLY A 61 0.72 8.25 -5.01
C GLY A 61 2.15 8.58 -5.39
N TYR A 62 2.46 8.53 -6.69
CA TYR A 62 3.76 8.98 -7.20
C TYR A 62 3.65 9.66 -8.56
N LYS A 63 4.74 10.30 -8.98
CA LYS A 63 4.86 10.95 -10.28
C LYS A 63 5.95 10.24 -11.09
N PRO A 64 5.60 9.54 -12.19
CA PRO A 64 6.56 8.77 -13.00
C PRO A 64 7.73 9.59 -13.55
N ALA A 65 7.57 10.91 -13.69
CA ALA A 65 8.64 11.81 -14.12
C ALA A 65 9.67 12.13 -13.02
N GLN A 66 9.39 11.79 -11.75
CA GLN A 66 10.22 12.14 -10.60
C GLN A 66 10.85 10.93 -9.92
N GLU A 67 10.14 9.80 -9.91
CA GLU A 67 10.58 8.59 -9.21
C GLU A 67 10.02 7.32 -9.88
N THR A 68 10.72 6.20 -9.70
CA THR A 68 10.22 4.89 -10.11
C THR A 68 9.19 4.34 -9.12
N PRO A 69 8.38 3.35 -9.50
CA PRO A 69 7.44 2.69 -8.58
C PRO A 69 8.12 2.12 -7.34
N GLU A 70 9.33 1.56 -7.50
CA GLU A 70 10.12 0.97 -6.42
C GLU A 70 10.60 2.05 -5.44
N GLN A 71 11.06 3.17 -5.96
CA GLN A 71 11.46 4.33 -5.16
C GLN A 71 10.27 4.89 -4.38
N ALA A 72 9.12 5.04 -5.06
CA ALA A 72 7.89 5.52 -4.44
C ALA A 72 7.40 4.58 -3.33
N ALA A 73 7.34 3.27 -3.60
CA ALA A 73 6.91 2.28 -2.61
C ALA A 73 7.80 2.32 -1.37
N ARG A 74 9.12 2.42 -1.56
CA ARG A 74 10.09 2.52 -0.47
C ARG A 74 9.89 3.81 0.33
N ARG A 75 9.77 4.96 -0.33
CA ARG A 75 9.55 6.26 0.31
C ARG A 75 8.29 6.26 1.16
N GLU A 76 7.16 5.81 0.60
CA GLU A 76 5.87 5.73 1.32
C GLU A 76 5.98 4.82 2.55
N CYS A 77 6.61 3.65 2.44
CA CYS A 77 6.77 2.74 3.58
C CYS A 77 7.63 3.34 4.71
N ILE A 78 8.68 4.07 4.36
CA ILE A 78 9.52 4.75 5.34
C ILE A 78 8.73 5.90 6.00
N GLU A 79 8.01 6.70 5.21
CA GLU A 79 7.21 7.84 5.70
C GLU A 79 6.03 7.41 6.55
N GLU A 80 5.30 6.37 6.13
CA GLU A 80 4.10 5.88 6.83
C GLU A 80 4.42 5.02 8.06
N LEU A 81 5.51 4.24 8.02
CA LEU A 81 5.76 3.14 8.97
C LEU A 81 7.11 3.21 9.68
N GLY A 82 8.05 4.03 9.21
CA GLY A 82 9.40 4.06 9.74
C GLY A 82 10.18 2.75 9.59
N VAL A 83 9.72 1.86 8.71
CA VAL A 83 10.28 0.51 8.53
C VAL A 83 11.64 0.57 7.84
N GLU A 84 12.59 -0.23 8.30
CA GLU A 84 13.88 -0.44 7.63
C GLU A 84 13.75 -1.48 6.53
N LEU A 85 14.23 -1.15 5.31
CA LEU A 85 14.03 -1.97 4.11
C LEU A 85 15.36 -2.32 3.45
N GLU A 86 15.47 -3.56 2.96
CA GLU A 86 16.56 -3.99 2.09
C GLU A 86 16.62 -3.14 0.81
N PRO A 87 17.81 -3.00 0.16
CA PRO A 87 17.93 -2.24 -1.08
C PRO A 87 17.09 -2.79 -2.24
N SER A 88 16.84 -4.11 -2.25
CA SER A 88 16.09 -4.78 -3.32
C SER A 88 14.61 -4.42 -3.34
N ALA A 89 14.06 -4.27 -4.54
CA ALA A 89 12.63 -4.07 -4.76
C ALA A 89 12.24 -4.72 -6.09
N LEU A 90 11.02 -5.25 -6.17
CA LEU A 90 10.53 -5.92 -7.39
C LEU A 90 9.07 -5.55 -7.64
N VAL A 91 8.76 -5.04 -8.83
CA VAL A 91 7.37 -4.88 -9.28
C VAL A 91 6.78 -6.26 -9.55
N LEU A 92 5.75 -6.63 -8.80
CA LEU A 92 5.03 -7.89 -8.94
C LEU A 92 3.91 -7.80 -9.99
N GLU A 93 3.15 -6.71 -9.95
CA GLU A 93 1.94 -6.53 -10.75
C GLU A 93 1.73 -5.07 -11.14
N GLU A 94 1.05 -4.87 -12.26
CA GLU A 94 0.52 -3.58 -12.69
C GLU A 94 -0.96 -3.72 -13.02
N HIS A 95 -1.77 -2.81 -12.50
CA HIS A 95 -3.22 -2.79 -12.69
C HIS A 95 -3.68 -1.43 -13.23
N LEU A 96 -4.57 -1.47 -14.22
CA LEU A 96 -5.36 -0.32 -14.62
C LEU A 96 -6.61 -0.27 -13.74
N THR A 97 -6.82 0.85 -13.08
CA THR A 97 -7.96 1.04 -12.19
C THR A 97 -8.82 2.20 -12.68
N THR A 98 -10.13 2.05 -12.54
CA THR A 98 -11.07 3.15 -12.76
C THR A 98 -11.84 3.37 -11.48
N SER A 99 -11.64 4.50 -10.84
CA SER A 99 -12.31 4.85 -9.60
C SER A 99 -12.65 6.33 -9.58
N GLU A 100 -13.88 6.66 -9.25
CA GLU A 100 -14.36 8.04 -9.11
C GLU A 100 -14.10 8.94 -10.35
N GLY A 101 -14.12 8.33 -11.56
CA GLY A 101 -13.86 9.03 -12.82
C GLY A 101 -12.38 9.23 -13.17
N LYS A 102 -11.46 8.71 -12.36
CA LYS A 102 -10.02 8.70 -12.66
C LYS A 102 -9.63 7.40 -13.34
N GLN A 103 -8.68 7.50 -14.26
CA GLN A 103 -7.90 6.34 -14.69
C GLN A 103 -6.66 6.27 -13.82
N GLY A 104 -6.42 5.10 -13.22
CA GLY A 104 -5.28 4.89 -12.33
C GLY A 104 -4.38 3.78 -12.83
N HIS A 105 -3.08 4.00 -12.72
CA HIS A 105 -2.07 2.96 -12.81
C HIS A 105 -1.65 2.60 -11.40
N LEU A 106 -1.93 1.38 -10.96
CA LEU A 106 -1.51 0.87 -9.66
C LEU A 106 -0.44 -0.19 -9.86
N LYS A 107 0.71 -0.02 -9.24
CA LYS A 107 1.76 -1.03 -9.20
C LYS A 107 1.88 -1.62 -7.81
N ILE A 108 2.05 -2.94 -7.74
CA ILE A 108 2.35 -3.65 -6.51
C ILE A 108 3.82 -3.99 -6.51
N VAL A 109 4.54 -3.51 -5.51
CA VAL A 109 5.99 -3.66 -5.36
C VAL A 109 6.28 -4.54 -4.16
N ARG A 110 7.10 -5.58 -4.32
CA ARG A 110 7.62 -6.37 -3.21
C ARG A 110 8.86 -5.70 -2.64
N LEU A 111 8.87 -5.57 -1.32
CA LEU A 111 9.98 -5.08 -0.52
C LEU A 111 10.29 -6.10 0.59
N HIS A 112 11.48 -6.03 1.15
CA HIS A 112 11.89 -6.85 2.28
C HIS A 112 12.28 -5.96 3.45
N ALA A 113 11.73 -6.25 4.65
CA ALA A 113 12.04 -5.53 5.87
C ALA A 113 13.21 -6.20 6.60
N ILE A 114 14.18 -5.41 7.04
CA ILE A 114 15.36 -5.88 7.78
C ILE A 114 15.01 -6.09 9.25
N SER A 115 14.11 -5.28 9.81
CA SER A 115 13.67 -5.37 11.20
C SER A 115 12.15 -5.38 11.34
N ASP A 116 11.65 -5.78 12.50
CA ASP A 116 10.22 -5.79 12.84
C ASP A 116 9.75 -4.45 13.43
N GLU A 117 10.67 -3.53 13.71
CA GLU A 117 10.37 -2.26 14.33
C GLU A 117 9.56 -1.37 13.39
N LEU A 118 8.47 -0.81 13.92
CA LEU A 118 7.55 0.05 13.21
C LEU A 118 7.32 1.34 14.00
N ALA A 119 7.28 2.44 13.30
CA ALA A 119 6.92 3.76 13.82
C ALA A 119 5.82 4.40 12.95
N PRO A 120 4.56 3.90 13.02
CA PRO A 120 3.48 4.40 12.19
C PRO A 120 3.24 5.89 12.39
N ASN A 121 3.05 6.62 11.30
CA ASN A 121 2.66 8.03 11.35
C ASN A 121 1.14 8.18 11.55
N GLY A 122 0.63 9.42 11.55
CA GLY A 122 -0.80 9.71 11.77
C GLY A 122 -1.75 9.23 10.65
N GLU A 123 -1.24 8.78 9.52
CA GLU A 123 -2.05 8.21 8.43
C GLU A 123 -2.37 6.73 8.64
N ILE A 124 -1.60 6.06 9.47
CA ILE A 124 -1.76 4.64 9.81
C ILE A 124 -2.34 4.53 11.22
N SER A 125 -3.54 3.95 11.33
CA SER A 125 -4.18 3.69 12.62
C SER A 125 -3.69 2.40 13.28
N GLU A 126 -3.29 1.41 12.46
CA GLU A 126 -2.76 0.14 12.92
C GLU A 126 -1.82 -0.45 11.86
N ALA A 127 -0.69 -1.01 12.30
CA ALA A 127 0.23 -1.77 11.47
C ALA A 127 0.51 -3.12 12.14
N ARG A 128 0.52 -4.21 11.36
CA ARG A 128 0.65 -5.56 11.92
C ARG A 128 1.39 -6.48 10.97
N TRP A 129 2.37 -7.20 11.52
CA TRP A 129 2.94 -8.37 10.89
C TRP A 129 1.97 -9.54 11.01
N THR A 130 1.57 -10.14 9.89
CA THR A 130 0.64 -11.27 9.82
C THR A 130 1.23 -12.38 8.97
N ALA A 131 0.77 -13.61 9.17
CA ALA A 131 1.14 -14.72 8.32
C ALA A 131 0.72 -14.48 6.85
N VAL A 132 1.48 -14.97 5.88
CA VAL A 132 1.19 -14.81 4.44
C VAL A 132 -0.15 -15.44 4.03
N ASP A 133 -0.64 -16.42 4.79
CA ASP A 133 -1.97 -17.04 4.61
C ASP A 133 -3.09 -16.28 5.35
N LEU A 134 -2.74 -15.20 6.06
CA LEU A 134 -3.64 -14.34 6.84
C LEU A 134 -4.34 -15.05 8.01
N SER A 135 -3.88 -16.24 8.40
CA SER A 135 -4.52 -17.11 9.40
C SER A 135 -4.54 -16.53 10.81
N ASP A 136 -3.62 -15.61 11.13
CA ASP A 136 -3.48 -14.97 12.44
C ASP A 136 -4.15 -13.60 12.55
N LEU A 137 -4.88 -13.16 11.51
CA LEU A 137 -5.72 -11.97 11.62
C LEU A 137 -6.95 -12.24 12.50
N PRO A 138 -7.23 -11.37 13.48
CA PRO A 138 -8.31 -11.62 14.44
C PRO A 138 -9.69 -11.51 13.79
N GLY A 139 -10.57 -12.48 14.09
CA GLY A 139 -11.94 -12.51 13.60
C GLY A 139 -12.03 -12.91 12.11
N ASN A 140 -12.96 -12.30 11.39
CA ASN A 140 -13.08 -12.40 9.94
C ASN A 140 -12.94 -10.99 9.35
N PRO A 141 -11.72 -10.42 9.33
CA PRO A 141 -11.51 -9.03 8.98
C PRO A 141 -11.70 -8.79 7.49
N ALA A 142 -12.16 -7.59 7.14
CA ALA A 142 -12.14 -7.13 5.77
C ALA A 142 -10.69 -6.95 5.31
N VAL A 143 -10.32 -7.58 4.20
CA VAL A 143 -8.99 -7.50 3.59
C VAL A 143 -9.12 -7.00 2.16
N SER A 144 -8.28 -6.04 1.80
CA SER A 144 -8.26 -5.46 0.47
C SER A 144 -7.95 -6.52 -0.61
N LYS A 145 -8.65 -6.45 -1.73
CA LYS A 145 -8.36 -7.29 -2.90
C LYS A 145 -6.90 -7.22 -3.35
N TRP A 146 -6.23 -6.10 -3.11
CA TRP A 146 -4.82 -5.90 -3.46
C TRP A 146 -3.87 -6.71 -2.60
N VAL A 147 -4.24 -7.02 -1.36
CA VAL A 147 -3.48 -7.95 -0.51
C VAL A 147 -3.52 -9.35 -1.11
N HIS A 148 -4.71 -9.84 -1.45
CA HIS A 148 -4.87 -11.17 -2.07
C HIS A 148 -4.13 -11.27 -3.42
N SER A 149 -4.21 -10.22 -4.25
CA SER A 149 -3.49 -10.17 -5.53
C SER A 149 -1.98 -10.26 -5.30
N ALA A 150 -1.45 -9.42 -4.41
CA ALA A 150 -0.02 -9.38 -4.10
C ALA A 150 0.52 -10.71 -3.55
N LEU A 151 -0.21 -11.34 -2.62
CA LEU A 151 0.18 -12.63 -2.04
C LEU A 151 0.17 -13.75 -3.08
N LYS A 152 -0.83 -13.76 -3.97
CA LYS A 152 -0.89 -14.71 -5.10
C LYS A 152 0.30 -14.53 -6.05
N ALA A 153 0.62 -13.30 -6.43
CA ALA A 153 1.75 -13.00 -7.31
C ALA A 153 3.09 -13.37 -6.66
N HIS A 154 3.22 -13.10 -5.36
CA HIS A 154 4.40 -13.50 -4.59
C HIS A 154 4.60 -15.01 -4.58
N ALA A 155 3.56 -15.80 -4.28
CA ALA A 155 3.62 -17.26 -4.29
C ALA A 155 4.01 -17.82 -5.68
N GLN A 156 3.45 -17.26 -6.76
CA GLN A 156 3.78 -17.66 -8.13
C GLN A 156 5.24 -17.33 -8.51
N GLY A 157 5.78 -16.22 -8.01
CA GLY A 157 7.16 -15.82 -8.22
C GLY A 157 8.18 -16.74 -7.53
N GLN A 158 7.84 -17.28 -6.36
CA GLN A 158 8.69 -18.25 -5.66
C GLN A 158 8.80 -19.58 -6.43
N TYR A 159 7.75 -20.03 -7.11
CA TYR A 159 7.79 -21.24 -7.95
C TYR A 159 8.66 -21.08 -9.20
N ARG A 160 8.85 -19.87 -9.72
CA ARG A 160 9.71 -19.61 -10.91
C ARG A 160 11.19 -19.49 -10.59
N SER A 161 11.53 -19.20 -9.34
CA SER A 161 12.93 -19.04 -8.89
C SER A 161 13.55 -20.38 -8.42
N GLY A 162 12.78 -21.44 -8.34
CA GLY A 162 13.19 -22.78 -7.86
C GLY A 162 13.40 -23.82 -8.98
N THR A 163 13.44 -23.39 -10.23
CA THR A 163 13.81 -24.19 -11.41
C THR A 163 15.06 -23.62 -12.04
#